data_393d135be2273290ca04bac4b4ea24db
#
_entry.id   393d135be2273290ca04bac4b4ea24db
#
_cell.length_a   1.000
_cell.length_b   1.000
_cell.length_c   1.000
_cell.angle_alpha   90.00
_cell.angle_beta   90.00
_cell.angle_gamma   90.00
#
_symmetry.space_group_name_H-M   'P 1'
#
loop_
_entity.id
_entity.type
_entity.pdbx_description
1 polymer ?
#
loop_
_entity_poly.entity_id
_entity_poly.type
_entity_poly.pdbx_seq_one_letter_code
_entity_poly.pdbx_strand_id
1 'polypeptide(L)'
;QLYGEAAAMAHGLIYTFGPTFRAEKSKTRRHLTEFWMIEPEMAFYDLEMNMDLMEDMIRTVVNEVVDKCGPELEILERDVNALKSVNQKFPRVHYTDAVAFLRGEKEVDGVNALKMLEDDIAKNEARLKEILAEIAEKELVINDNSAKKGVKNFNITKVSALRAEQKAIVI
;
A
#
# COMPACT_ATOMS: atom_id res chain seq x y z
N GLN A 1 -20.92 10.25 -12.15
CA GLN A 1 -22.36 9.94 -12.21
C GLN A 1 -23.08 10.99 -13.05
N LEU A 2 -23.89 10.59 -14.04
CA LEU A 2 -24.55 11.50 -15.00
C LEU A 2 -25.38 12.62 -14.34
N TYR A 3 -26.04 12.34 -13.23
CA TYR A 3 -26.80 13.35 -12.49
C TYR A 3 -25.89 14.33 -11.73
N GLY A 4 -24.74 13.88 -11.29
CA GLY A 4 -23.72 14.71 -10.65
C GLY A 4 -23.19 15.77 -11.60
N GLU A 5 -22.87 15.43 -12.85
CA GLU A 5 -22.44 16.39 -13.86
C GLU A 5 -23.45 17.53 -14.08
N ALA A 6 -24.73 17.16 -14.16
CA ALA A 6 -25.81 18.19 -14.30
C ALA A 6 -25.88 19.09 -13.05
N ALA A 7 -25.72 18.52 -11.85
CA ALA A 7 -25.71 19.30 -10.61
C ALA A 7 -24.45 20.18 -10.51
N ALA A 8 -23.28 19.67 -10.94
CA ALA A 8 -22.04 20.43 -10.98
C ALA A 8 -22.13 21.67 -11.88
N MET A 9 -22.83 21.56 -13.01
CA MET A 9 -23.08 22.73 -13.89
C MET A 9 -23.92 23.81 -13.22
N ALA A 10 -24.79 23.44 -12.26
CA ALA A 10 -25.65 24.40 -11.55
C ALA A 10 -24.96 24.95 -10.27
N HIS A 11 -24.16 24.13 -9.57
CA HIS A 11 -23.59 24.48 -8.27
C HIS A 11 -22.08 24.75 -8.32
N GLY A 12 -21.40 24.45 -9.42
CA GLY A 12 -19.98 24.62 -9.62
C GLY A 12 -19.17 23.46 -9.04
N LEU A 13 -19.16 23.33 -7.73
CA LEU A 13 -18.40 22.30 -7.00
C LEU A 13 -19.37 21.42 -6.22
N ILE A 14 -19.32 20.13 -6.47
CA ILE A 14 -20.10 19.13 -5.72
C ILE A 14 -19.22 17.93 -5.37
N TYR A 15 -19.70 17.09 -4.47
CA TYR A 15 -19.18 15.75 -4.28
C TYR A 15 -20.30 14.79 -3.92
N THR A 16 -20.09 13.52 -4.24
CA THR A 16 -20.91 12.43 -3.72
C THR A 16 -20.08 11.60 -2.74
N PHE A 17 -20.72 11.11 -1.69
CA PHE A 17 -20.10 10.20 -0.74
C PHE A 17 -21.12 9.13 -0.36
N GLY A 18 -20.85 7.88 -0.73
CA GLY A 18 -21.81 6.82 -0.50
C GLY A 18 -21.27 5.42 -0.82
N PRO A 19 -22.09 4.38 -0.49
CA PRO A 19 -21.74 3.01 -0.78
C PRO A 19 -21.84 2.72 -2.27
N THR A 20 -20.88 1.95 -2.76
CA THR A 20 -20.83 1.42 -4.13
C THR A 20 -20.79 -0.09 -4.08
N PHE A 21 -21.54 -0.72 -4.98
CA PHE A 21 -21.66 -2.18 -5.03
C PHE A 21 -21.16 -2.70 -6.38
N ARG A 22 -20.29 -3.72 -6.35
CA ARG A 22 -19.81 -4.40 -7.55
C ARG A 22 -19.89 -5.91 -7.36
N ALA A 23 -20.67 -6.60 -8.21
CA ALA A 23 -20.79 -8.06 -8.22
C ALA A 23 -19.63 -8.70 -8.99
N GLU A 24 -18.41 -8.49 -8.51
CA GLU A 24 -17.19 -9.07 -9.11
C GLU A 24 -16.71 -10.29 -8.31
N LYS A 25 -16.25 -11.32 -9.00
CA LYS A 25 -15.50 -12.42 -8.36
C LYS A 25 -14.10 -11.93 -8.02
N SER A 26 -13.98 -11.18 -6.95
CA SER A 26 -12.70 -10.68 -6.51
C SER A 26 -11.81 -11.80 -5.97
N LYS A 27 -10.60 -11.93 -6.52
CA LYS A 27 -9.56 -12.84 -6.03
C LYS A 27 -8.45 -12.12 -5.27
N THR A 28 -8.57 -10.82 -5.08
CA THR A 28 -7.56 -10.00 -4.41
C THR A 28 -8.04 -9.56 -3.02
N ARG A 29 -7.11 -9.34 -2.11
CA ARG A 29 -7.40 -8.87 -0.74
C ARG A 29 -7.93 -7.42 -0.69
N ARG A 30 -7.90 -6.70 -1.81
CA ARG A 30 -8.23 -5.28 -1.89
C ARG A 30 -9.56 -4.99 -2.59
N HIS A 31 -10.22 -5.99 -3.18
CA HIS A 31 -11.51 -5.81 -3.83
C HIS A 31 -12.63 -6.26 -2.89
N LEU A 32 -13.54 -5.39 -2.61
CA LEU A 32 -14.74 -5.65 -1.82
C LEU A 32 -15.96 -5.53 -2.72
N THR A 33 -17.00 -6.30 -2.44
CA THR A 33 -18.29 -6.21 -3.14
C THR A 33 -19.00 -4.91 -2.81
N GLU A 34 -18.83 -4.40 -1.58
CA GLU A 34 -19.32 -3.11 -1.12
C GLU A 34 -18.16 -2.27 -0.61
N PHE A 35 -18.09 -1.03 -1.03
CA PHE A 35 -17.10 -0.06 -0.58
C PHE A 35 -17.64 1.36 -0.70
N TRP A 36 -17.08 2.28 0.05
CA TRP A 36 -17.45 3.69 0.01
C TRP A 36 -16.54 4.45 -0.94
N MET A 37 -17.15 5.37 -1.71
CA MET A 37 -16.42 6.26 -2.61
C MET A 37 -16.74 7.71 -2.26
N ILE A 38 -15.70 8.56 -2.33
CA ILE A 38 -15.85 10.00 -2.41
C ILE A 38 -15.52 10.42 -3.84
N GLU A 39 -16.44 11.10 -4.50
CA GLU A 39 -16.38 11.44 -5.91
C GLU A 39 -16.65 12.94 -6.08
N PRO A 40 -15.61 13.79 -6.01
CA PRO A 40 -15.76 15.22 -6.28
C PRO A 40 -15.93 15.47 -7.78
N GLU A 41 -16.80 16.40 -8.12
CA GLU A 41 -17.02 16.86 -9.49
C GLU A 41 -16.96 18.39 -9.52
N MET A 42 -16.08 18.95 -10.35
CA MET A 42 -15.78 20.37 -10.40
C MET A 42 -16.04 20.91 -11.81
N ALA A 43 -17.11 21.66 -11.97
CA ALA A 43 -17.39 22.32 -13.24
C ALA A 43 -16.29 23.34 -13.57
N PHE A 44 -15.87 23.36 -14.84
CA PHE A 44 -14.88 24.31 -15.39
C PHE A 44 -13.45 24.16 -14.88
N TYR A 45 -13.12 23.09 -14.15
CA TYR A 45 -11.74 22.79 -13.80
C TYR A 45 -10.96 22.26 -15.01
N ASP A 46 -9.73 22.74 -15.16
CA ASP A 46 -8.77 22.14 -16.09
C ASP A 46 -7.98 21.02 -15.40
N LEU A 47 -7.04 20.42 -16.14
CA LEU A 47 -6.23 19.31 -15.62
C LEU A 47 -5.37 19.71 -14.42
N GLU A 48 -4.76 20.90 -14.46
CA GLU A 48 -3.88 21.37 -13.37
C GLU A 48 -4.68 21.59 -12.09
N MET A 49 -5.83 22.27 -12.19
CA MET A 49 -6.74 22.50 -11.06
C MET A 49 -7.24 21.18 -10.47
N ASN A 50 -7.51 20.19 -11.32
CA ASN A 50 -7.96 18.88 -10.87
C ASN A 50 -6.83 18.11 -10.15
N MET A 51 -5.60 18.18 -10.66
CA MET A 51 -4.44 17.57 -10.00
C MET A 51 -4.14 18.22 -8.65
N ASP A 52 -4.26 19.54 -8.54
CA ASP A 52 -4.08 20.25 -7.27
C ASP A 52 -5.13 19.83 -6.24
N LEU A 53 -6.40 19.73 -6.66
CA LEU A 53 -7.46 19.24 -5.76
C LEU A 53 -7.22 17.80 -5.31
N MET A 54 -6.78 16.92 -6.21
CA MET A 54 -6.45 15.53 -5.85
C MET A 54 -5.31 15.47 -4.81
N GLU A 55 -4.27 16.27 -4.99
CA GLU A 55 -3.14 16.37 -4.05
C GLU A 55 -3.61 16.86 -2.69
N ASP A 56 -4.40 17.93 -2.64
CA ASP A 56 -4.93 18.49 -1.40
C ASP A 56 -5.89 17.55 -0.68
N MET A 57 -6.74 16.84 -1.42
CA MET A 57 -7.65 15.84 -0.85
C MET A 57 -6.87 14.68 -0.21
N ILE A 58 -5.89 14.11 -0.91
CA ILE A 58 -5.07 13.02 -0.36
C ILE A 58 -4.32 13.49 0.89
N ARG A 59 -3.69 14.65 0.83
CA ARG A 59 -2.95 15.26 1.95
C ARG A 59 -3.85 15.47 3.16
N THR A 60 -5.04 16.03 2.94
CA THR A 60 -6.01 16.28 4.01
C THR A 60 -6.46 15.00 4.67
N VAL A 61 -6.90 14.00 3.88
CA VAL A 61 -7.38 12.72 4.41
C VAL A 61 -6.29 11.98 5.20
N VAL A 62 -5.07 11.91 4.65
CA VAL A 62 -3.97 11.20 5.32
C VAL A 62 -3.57 11.91 6.62
N ASN A 63 -3.47 13.24 6.63
CA ASN A 63 -3.14 13.98 7.85
C ASN A 63 -4.23 13.82 8.92
N GLU A 64 -5.50 13.89 8.55
CA GLU A 64 -6.62 13.65 9.48
C GLU A 64 -6.57 12.25 10.11
N VAL A 65 -6.22 11.23 9.32
CA VAL A 65 -6.05 9.86 9.82
C VAL A 65 -4.84 9.76 10.75
N VAL A 66 -3.71 10.35 10.38
CA VAL A 66 -2.50 10.34 11.22
C VAL A 66 -2.75 11.04 12.55
N ASP A 67 -3.49 12.15 12.54
CA ASP A 67 -3.74 12.96 13.74
C ASP A 67 -4.81 12.34 14.66
N LYS A 68 -5.83 11.70 14.09
CA LYS A 68 -6.99 11.22 14.85
C LYS A 68 -7.01 9.73 15.17
N CYS A 69 -6.30 8.92 14.37
CA CYS A 69 -6.33 7.46 14.44
C CYS A 69 -4.99 6.84 14.87
N GLY A 70 -4.24 7.53 15.74
CA GLY A 70 -2.93 7.04 16.19
C GLY A 70 -2.95 5.63 16.81
N PRO A 71 -3.86 5.34 17.77
CA PRO A 71 -3.97 4.00 18.36
C PRO A 71 -4.29 2.90 17.34
N GLU A 72 -5.16 3.18 16.37
CA GLU A 72 -5.53 2.24 15.31
C GLU A 72 -4.36 1.97 14.36
N LEU A 73 -3.59 3.01 14.02
CA LEU A 73 -2.40 2.88 13.19
C LEU A 73 -1.31 2.04 13.88
N GLU A 74 -1.16 2.16 15.19
CA GLU A 74 -0.25 1.35 15.99
C GLU A 74 -0.68 -0.13 15.99
N ILE A 75 -1.96 -0.42 16.23
CA ILE A 75 -2.51 -1.79 16.17
C ILE A 75 -2.32 -2.42 14.78
N LEU A 76 -2.46 -1.62 13.73
CA LEU A 76 -2.28 -2.05 12.35
C LEU A 76 -0.81 -2.07 11.90
N GLU A 77 0.13 -1.76 12.81
CA GLU A 77 1.59 -1.71 12.54
C GLU A 77 1.92 -0.85 11.31
N ARG A 78 1.27 0.33 11.17
CA ARG A 78 1.49 1.23 10.03
C ARG A 78 2.66 2.18 10.27
N ASP A 79 3.51 2.32 9.26
CA ASP A 79 4.58 3.33 9.28
C ASP A 79 4.01 4.73 9.09
N VAL A 80 3.87 5.46 10.20
CA VAL A 80 3.36 6.84 10.22
C VAL A 80 4.29 7.80 9.48
N ASN A 81 5.61 7.54 9.47
CA ASN A 81 6.55 8.39 8.75
C ASN A 81 6.37 8.28 7.23
N ALA A 82 6.12 7.06 6.74
CA ALA A 82 5.76 6.84 5.34
C ALA A 82 4.45 7.57 4.97
N LEU A 83 3.43 7.53 5.85
CA LEU A 83 2.19 8.27 5.64
C LEU A 83 2.41 9.80 5.58
N LYS A 84 3.26 10.34 6.45
CA LYS A 84 3.58 11.78 6.47
C LYS A 84 4.32 12.27 5.22
N SER A 85 4.85 11.39 4.38
CA SER A 85 5.49 11.76 3.10
C SER A 85 4.55 12.49 2.14
N VAL A 86 3.22 12.35 2.29
CA VAL A 86 2.22 13.09 1.51
C VAL A 86 2.29 14.61 1.68
N ASN A 87 2.98 15.11 2.72
CA ASN A 87 3.18 16.54 2.94
C ASN A 87 4.23 17.15 1.99
N GLN A 88 5.00 16.33 1.29
CA GLN A 88 5.84 16.76 0.19
C GLN A 88 4.98 17.09 -1.04
N LYS A 89 5.48 17.96 -1.92
CA LYS A 89 4.81 18.26 -3.18
C LYS A 89 4.82 17.01 -4.08
N PHE A 90 3.66 16.68 -4.65
CA PHE A 90 3.56 15.55 -5.58
C PHE A 90 4.20 15.91 -6.93
N PRO A 91 5.06 15.06 -7.48
CA PRO A 91 5.65 15.29 -8.79
C PRO A 91 4.60 15.25 -9.89
N ARG A 92 4.70 16.17 -10.86
CA ARG A 92 3.88 16.18 -12.07
C ARG A 92 4.67 15.50 -13.19
N VAL A 93 4.22 14.35 -13.65
CA VAL A 93 4.98 13.53 -14.59
C VAL A 93 4.13 13.25 -15.83
N HIS A 94 4.67 13.54 -17.02
CA HIS A 94 4.03 13.14 -18.27
C HIS A 94 4.09 11.63 -18.47
N TYR A 95 3.12 11.08 -19.19
CA TYR A 95 3.03 9.64 -19.45
C TYR A 95 4.31 9.05 -20.06
N THR A 96 4.89 9.72 -21.06
CA THR A 96 6.15 9.31 -21.67
C THR A 96 7.31 9.27 -20.70
N ASP A 97 7.38 10.25 -19.80
CA ASP A 97 8.39 10.33 -18.74
C ASP A 97 8.17 9.26 -17.67
N ALA A 98 6.90 8.95 -17.33
CA ALA A 98 6.59 7.85 -16.44
C ALA A 98 7.02 6.49 -17.01
N VAL A 99 6.85 6.28 -18.31
CA VAL A 99 7.34 5.06 -18.99
C VAL A 99 8.88 4.99 -18.95
N ALA A 100 9.56 6.10 -19.24
CA ALA A 100 11.02 6.18 -19.17
C ALA A 100 11.53 5.97 -17.73
N PHE A 101 10.83 6.52 -16.72
CA PHE A 101 11.10 6.30 -15.30
C PHE A 101 11.01 4.80 -14.93
N LEU A 102 9.92 4.13 -15.31
CA LEU A 102 9.74 2.71 -15.04
C LEU A 102 10.80 1.82 -15.73
N ARG A 103 11.37 2.27 -16.87
CA ARG A 103 12.48 1.59 -17.55
C ARG A 103 13.85 1.93 -16.96
N GLY A 104 13.93 2.80 -15.97
CA GLY A 104 15.21 3.27 -15.44
C GLY A 104 15.97 4.26 -16.32
N GLU A 105 15.36 4.74 -17.40
CA GLU A 105 15.95 5.67 -18.39
C GLU A 105 15.89 7.13 -17.89
N LYS A 106 14.99 7.42 -16.95
CA LYS A 106 14.76 8.76 -16.37
C LYS A 106 14.57 8.68 -14.87
N GLU A 107 15.04 9.68 -14.15
CA GLU A 107 14.77 9.86 -12.73
C GLU A 107 13.63 10.87 -12.51
N VAL A 108 12.85 10.66 -11.45
CA VAL A 108 11.85 11.58 -10.95
C VAL A 108 12.19 11.90 -9.50
N ASP A 109 12.39 13.19 -9.20
CA ASP A 109 12.82 13.67 -7.87
C ASP A 109 14.08 12.96 -7.32
N GLY A 110 15.02 12.62 -8.20
CA GLY A 110 16.24 11.90 -7.82
C GLY A 110 16.07 10.42 -7.58
N VAL A 111 14.90 9.87 -7.89
CA VAL A 111 14.56 8.45 -7.74
C VAL A 111 14.63 7.75 -9.09
N ASN A 112 15.28 6.58 -9.12
CA ASN A 112 15.31 5.67 -10.27
C ASN A 112 14.48 4.43 -9.95
N ALA A 113 13.40 4.19 -10.70
CA ALA A 113 12.47 3.09 -10.41
C ALA A 113 13.12 1.71 -10.56
N LEU A 114 13.96 1.51 -11.57
CA LEU A 114 14.63 0.23 -11.79
C LEU A 114 15.57 -0.09 -10.62
N LYS A 115 16.35 0.89 -10.19
CA LYS A 115 17.24 0.74 -9.04
C LYS A 115 16.48 0.44 -7.75
N MET A 116 15.35 1.11 -7.52
CA MET A 116 14.48 0.80 -6.37
C MET A 116 14.00 -0.65 -6.38
N LEU A 117 13.55 -1.14 -7.54
CA LEU A 117 13.12 -2.53 -7.69
C LEU A 117 14.26 -3.53 -7.47
N GLU A 118 15.45 -3.24 -7.99
CA GLU A 118 16.65 -4.06 -7.77
C GLU A 118 17.04 -4.10 -6.27
N ASP A 119 16.99 -2.95 -5.59
CA ASP A 119 17.27 -2.86 -4.15
C ASP A 119 16.22 -3.64 -3.32
N ASP A 120 14.94 -3.58 -3.71
CA ASP A 120 13.87 -4.31 -3.02
C ASP A 120 13.96 -5.82 -3.28
N ILE A 121 14.31 -6.24 -4.49
CA ILE A 121 14.60 -7.65 -4.80
C ILE A 121 15.75 -8.15 -3.93
N ALA A 122 16.85 -7.41 -3.87
CA ALA A 122 18.01 -7.79 -3.06
C ALA A 122 17.68 -7.91 -1.56
N LYS A 123 16.87 -7.00 -1.00
CA LYS A 123 16.37 -7.07 0.38
C LYS A 123 15.51 -8.30 0.61
N ASN A 124 14.58 -8.57 -0.32
CA ASN A 124 13.68 -9.72 -0.23
C ASN A 124 14.45 -11.04 -0.32
N GLU A 125 15.43 -11.15 -1.20
CA GLU A 125 16.31 -12.32 -1.30
C GLU A 125 17.12 -12.53 -0.03
N ALA A 126 17.68 -11.46 0.56
CA ALA A 126 18.41 -11.53 1.83
C ALA A 126 17.47 -12.03 2.95
N ARG A 127 16.27 -11.47 3.05
CA ARG A 127 15.28 -11.88 4.05
C ARG A 127 14.81 -13.32 3.87
N LEU A 128 14.64 -13.78 2.64
CA LEU A 128 14.33 -15.19 2.34
C LEU A 128 15.42 -16.13 2.82
N LYS A 129 16.70 -15.79 2.64
CA LYS A 129 17.81 -16.58 3.14
C LYS A 129 17.81 -16.69 4.66
N GLU A 130 17.55 -15.57 5.36
CA GLU A 130 17.40 -15.55 6.82
C GLU A 130 16.26 -16.45 7.29
N ILE A 131 15.07 -16.31 6.69
CA ILE A 131 13.89 -17.12 7.02
C ILE A 131 14.18 -18.61 6.85
N LEU A 132 14.83 -19.00 5.75
CA LEU A 132 15.19 -20.40 5.49
C LEU A 132 16.18 -20.93 6.52
N ALA A 133 17.17 -20.12 6.92
CA ALA A 133 18.12 -20.49 7.96
C ALA A 133 17.43 -20.66 9.33
N GLU A 134 16.53 -19.71 9.70
CA GLU A 134 15.77 -19.79 10.95
C GLU A 134 14.82 -21.01 10.96
N ILE A 135 14.17 -21.33 9.86
CA ILE A 135 13.33 -22.53 9.75
C ILE A 135 14.18 -23.78 9.98
N ALA A 136 15.33 -23.91 9.30
CA ALA A 136 16.19 -25.05 9.43
C ALA A 136 16.68 -25.26 10.88
N GLU A 137 17.10 -24.18 11.56
CA GLU A 137 17.50 -24.23 12.97
C GLU A 137 16.36 -24.72 13.87
N LYS A 138 15.16 -24.18 13.70
CA LYS A 138 14.01 -24.54 14.53
C LYS A 138 13.52 -25.96 14.25
N GLU A 139 13.60 -26.44 13.01
CA GLU A 139 13.28 -27.82 12.64
C GLU A 139 14.23 -28.83 13.26
N LEU A 140 15.52 -28.50 13.44
CA LEU A 140 16.44 -29.31 14.19
C LEU A 140 15.98 -29.52 15.64
N VAL A 141 15.52 -28.45 16.30
CA VAL A 141 15.00 -28.53 17.69
C VAL A 141 13.67 -29.32 17.75
N ILE A 142 12.81 -29.18 16.76
CA ILE A 142 11.54 -29.94 16.69
C ILE A 142 11.83 -31.46 16.56
N ASN A 143 12.84 -31.81 15.78
CA ASN A 143 13.22 -33.20 15.49
C ASN A 143 14.11 -33.82 16.60
N ASP A 144 14.65 -33.01 17.51
CA ASP A 144 15.43 -33.52 18.64
C ASP A 144 14.52 -34.29 19.64
N ASN A 145 14.74 -35.58 19.78
CA ASN A 145 13.97 -36.45 20.69
C ASN A 145 14.15 -36.10 22.18
N SER A 146 15.21 -35.39 22.53
CA SER A 146 15.52 -34.97 23.92
C SER A 146 14.82 -33.66 24.30
N ALA A 147 14.32 -32.88 23.32
CA ALA A 147 13.71 -31.60 23.57
C ALA A 147 12.32 -31.70 24.25
N LYS A 148 12.07 -30.84 25.24
CA LYS A 148 10.80 -30.80 25.99
C LYS A 148 9.65 -30.42 25.05
N LYS A 149 8.48 -31.05 25.28
CA LYS A 149 7.25 -30.83 24.46
C LYS A 149 6.87 -29.35 24.31
N GLY A 150 7.02 -28.53 25.36
CA GLY A 150 6.72 -27.08 25.29
C GLY A 150 7.65 -26.34 24.34
N VAL A 151 8.94 -26.70 24.31
CA VAL A 151 9.92 -26.11 23.39
C VAL A 151 9.62 -26.49 21.94
N LYS A 152 9.26 -27.74 21.70
CA LYS A 152 8.84 -28.22 20.36
C LYS A 152 7.62 -27.45 19.86
N ASN A 153 6.58 -27.32 20.67
CA ASN A 153 5.35 -26.61 20.29
C ASN A 153 5.62 -25.14 19.98
N PHE A 154 6.46 -24.46 20.77
CA PHE A 154 6.87 -23.07 20.50
C PHE A 154 7.56 -22.96 19.12
N ASN A 155 8.51 -23.86 18.82
CA ASN A 155 9.22 -23.84 17.55
C ASN A 155 8.30 -24.18 16.36
N ILE A 156 7.34 -25.09 16.52
CA ILE A 156 6.32 -25.38 15.49
C ILE A 156 5.53 -24.13 15.14
N THR A 157 5.08 -23.37 16.15
CA THR A 157 4.34 -22.11 15.93
C THR A 157 5.22 -21.09 15.21
N LYS A 158 6.50 -20.95 15.60
CA LYS A 158 7.44 -20.04 14.94
C LYS A 158 7.71 -20.44 13.48
N VAL A 159 7.93 -21.71 13.18
CA VAL A 159 8.11 -22.20 11.81
C VAL A 159 6.87 -21.93 10.96
N SER A 160 5.67 -22.10 11.52
CA SER A 160 4.43 -21.78 10.81
C SER A 160 4.34 -20.30 10.43
N ALA A 161 4.72 -19.39 11.35
CA ALA A 161 4.76 -17.95 11.10
C ALA A 161 5.80 -17.59 10.03
N LEU A 162 7.02 -18.14 10.12
CA LEU A 162 8.09 -17.90 9.14
C LEU A 162 7.72 -18.40 7.75
N ARG A 163 7.05 -19.54 7.64
CA ARG A 163 6.56 -20.05 6.35
C ARG A 163 5.43 -19.18 5.77
N ALA A 164 4.61 -18.56 6.61
CA ALA A 164 3.61 -17.59 6.17
C ALA A 164 4.28 -16.31 5.64
N GLU A 165 5.32 -15.81 6.33
CA GLU A 165 6.13 -14.67 5.89
C GLU A 165 6.84 -14.99 4.56
N GLN A 166 7.47 -16.16 4.44
CA GLN A 166 8.09 -16.63 3.20
C GLN A 166 7.14 -16.58 1.99
N LYS A 167 5.88 -16.99 2.19
CA LYS A 167 4.88 -16.94 1.11
C LYS A 167 4.40 -15.52 0.79
N ALA A 168 4.57 -14.57 1.69
CA ALA A 168 4.18 -13.18 1.51
C ALA A 168 5.25 -12.36 0.78
N ILE A 169 6.52 -12.81 0.79
CA ILE A 169 7.61 -12.16 0.07
C ILE A 169 7.44 -12.47 -1.42
N VAL A 170 7.26 -11.40 -2.21
CA VAL A 170 7.20 -11.45 -3.67
C VAL A 170 8.53 -10.98 -4.21
N ILE A 171 9.15 -11.80 -5.05
CA ILE A 171 10.39 -11.48 -5.75
C ILE A 171 10.06 -11.05 -7.18
#